data_b4aa608a70905d1a7db827b669e9e1ef
#
_entry.id   b4aa608a70905d1a7db827b669e9e1ef
#
_cell.length_a   1.000
_cell.length_b   1.000
_cell.length_c   1.000
_cell.angle_alpha   90.00
_cell.angle_beta   90.00
_cell.angle_gamma   90.00
#
_symmetry.space_group_name_H-M   'P 1'
#
loop_
_entity.id
_entity.type
_entity.pdbx_description
1 polymer ?
#
loop_
_entity_poly.entity_id
_entity_poly.type
_entity_poly.pdbx_seq_one_letter_code
_entity_poly.pdbx_strand_id
1 'polypeptide(L)'
;EAITLSNTATFIKNVVLLIAVTYLLRYNVRVMNIYSSSIQWIVTLLTIAYVTAIALYGYFYQPMIDFRPYKVGTSVMPAVTDEQTEADFTFIYEKDGVQKEFSIYDIPEEDTSWVFVERKESLSGNAEMMINSSGLVITEDGEEVSNDVIRTEGEQIILVFSDMEDIDISYTYLINMIDDFARQQDADIIGLAAASQESVDEWNDLSMATYPIYTAEDTELKILARGNPAVVYMNDGKIVWKRTL
;
A
#
# COMPACT_ATOMS: atom_id res chain seq x y z
N GLU A 1 -6.97 -5.40 14.09
CA GLU A 1 -8.10 -5.03 13.19
C GLU A 1 -8.26 -3.51 13.28
N ALA A 2 -7.93 -2.80 12.20
CA ALA A 2 -8.26 -1.39 12.10
C ALA A 2 -9.78 -1.28 11.86
N ILE A 3 -10.49 -0.61 12.78
CA ILE A 3 -11.92 -0.37 12.62
C ILE A 3 -12.12 0.54 11.41
N THR A 4 -12.59 -0.01 10.30
CA THR A 4 -12.95 0.77 9.11
C THR A 4 -14.22 1.54 9.40
N LEU A 5 -14.08 2.83 9.65
CA LEU A 5 -15.22 3.73 9.85
C LEU A 5 -15.75 4.16 8.46
N SER A 6 -17.08 4.10 8.29
CA SER A 6 -17.72 4.68 7.09
C SER A 6 -17.43 6.18 7.00
N ASN A 7 -17.48 6.75 5.80
CA ASN A 7 -17.26 8.19 5.57
C ASN A 7 -18.16 9.06 6.46
N THR A 8 -19.42 8.64 6.67
CA THR A 8 -20.38 9.33 7.54
C THR A 8 -19.93 9.28 9.02
N ALA A 9 -19.49 8.14 9.51
CA ALA A 9 -19.00 7.99 10.87
C ALA A 9 -17.72 8.81 11.11
N THR A 10 -16.82 8.86 10.12
CA THR A 10 -15.62 9.70 10.17
C THR A 10 -15.97 11.19 10.20
N PHE A 11 -16.94 11.61 9.41
CA PHE A 11 -17.43 13.00 9.43
C PHE A 11 -18.01 13.38 10.80
N ILE A 12 -18.89 12.54 11.36
CA ILE A 12 -19.50 12.77 12.68
C ILE A 12 -18.42 12.85 13.76
N LYS A 13 -17.45 11.93 13.75
CA LYS A 13 -16.31 11.95 14.67
C LYS A 13 -15.55 13.29 14.60
N ASN A 14 -15.26 13.77 13.39
CA ASN A 14 -14.52 15.03 13.20
C ASN A 14 -15.33 16.25 13.65
N VAL A 15 -16.64 16.27 13.44
CA VAL A 15 -17.54 17.33 13.94
C VAL A 15 -17.56 17.33 15.48
N VAL A 16 -17.67 16.17 16.12
CA VAL A 16 -17.63 16.06 17.58
C VAL A 16 -16.29 16.56 18.14
N LEU A 17 -15.17 16.20 17.52
CA LEU A 17 -13.84 16.68 17.91
C LEU A 17 -13.73 18.20 17.74
N LEU A 18 -14.24 18.76 16.66
CA LEU A 18 -14.24 20.21 16.40
C LEU A 18 -15.04 20.95 17.49
N ILE A 19 -16.22 20.44 17.86
CA ILE A 19 -17.04 21.01 18.95
C ILE A 19 -16.28 20.94 20.28
N ALA A 20 -15.66 19.80 20.60
CA ALA A 20 -14.89 19.63 21.83
C ALA A 20 -13.70 20.59 21.90
N VAL A 21 -12.93 20.74 20.83
CA VAL A 21 -11.80 21.68 20.73
C VAL A 21 -12.29 23.11 20.88
N THR A 22 -13.37 23.50 20.18
CA THR A 22 -13.95 24.83 20.25
C THR A 22 -14.45 25.14 21.69
N TYR A 23 -15.07 24.17 22.36
CA TYR A 23 -15.49 24.30 23.74
C TYR A 23 -14.29 24.52 24.67
N LEU A 24 -13.23 23.71 24.55
CA LEU A 24 -12.01 23.85 25.35
C LEU A 24 -11.33 25.21 25.11
N LEU A 25 -11.25 25.67 23.88
CA LEU A 25 -10.68 26.97 23.54
C LEU A 25 -11.51 28.12 24.14
N ARG A 26 -12.85 28.02 24.13
CA ARG A 26 -13.75 29.05 24.64
C ARG A 26 -13.75 29.13 26.17
N TYR A 27 -13.56 27.99 26.84
CA TYR A 27 -13.65 27.85 28.30
C TYR A 27 -12.33 27.42 28.94
N ASN A 28 -11.18 27.67 28.30
CA ASN A 28 -9.85 27.25 28.75
C ASN A 28 -9.52 27.75 30.18
N VAL A 29 -10.05 28.88 30.59
CA VAL A 29 -9.85 29.47 31.98
C VAL A 29 -10.41 28.54 33.06
N ARG A 30 -11.34 27.64 32.73
CA ARG A 30 -11.96 26.70 33.69
C ARG A 30 -11.23 25.37 33.78
N VAL A 31 -10.28 25.12 32.88
CA VAL A 31 -9.48 23.89 32.89
C VAL A 31 -8.33 24.10 33.90
N MET A 32 -8.24 23.23 34.89
CA MET A 32 -7.13 23.28 35.85
C MET A 32 -5.82 22.98 35.15
N ASN A 33 -4.84 23.83 35.31
CA ASN A 33 -3.50 23.59 34.78
C ASN A 33 -2.83 22.48 35.60
N ILE A 34 -2.33 21.46 34.88
CA ILE A 34 -1.57 20.34 35.46
C ILE A 34 -0.18 20.82 35.92
N TYR A 35 0.37 21.84 35.22
CA TYR A 35 1.70 22.39 35.50
C TYR A 35 1.63 23.82 35.99
N SER A 36 2.60 24.20 36.81
CA SER A 36 2.74 25.59 37.27
C SER A 36 3.02 26.52 36.09
N SER A 37 2.62 27.80 36.20
CA SER A 37 2.82 28.80 35.13
C SER A 37 4.28 28.94 34.72
N SER A 38 5.22 28.71 35.62
CA SER A 38 6.66 28.79 35.34
C SER A 38 7.19 27.65 34.47
N ILE A 39 6.52 26.49 34.47
CA ILE A 39 6.94 25.28 33.70
C ILE A 39 6.09 25.12 32.42
N GLN A 40 4.90 25.70 32.41
CA GLN A 40 3.94 25.52 31.34
C GLN A 40 4.51 25.85 29.94
N TRP A 41 5.29 26.93 29.84
CA TRP A 41 5.91 27.29 28.54
C TRP A 41 6.94 26.26 28.04
N ILE A 42 7.70 25.65 29.00
CA ILE A 42 8.66 24.58 28.65
C ILE A 42 7.94 23.35 28.12
N VAL A 43 6.86 22.93 28.78
CA VAL A 43 6.04 21.80 28.38
C VAL A 43 5.43 22.05 26.99
N THR A 44 4.91 23.27 26.77
CA THR A 44 4.35 23.66 25.46
C THR A 44 5.42 23.60 24.38
N LEU A 45 6.61 24.12 24.61
CA LEU A 45 7.71 24.10 23.66
C LEU A 45 8.16 22.68 23.35
N LEU A 46 8.29 21.82 24.36
CA LEU A 46 8.64 20.40 24.18
C LEU A 46 7.54 19.65 23.39
N THR A 47 6.28 19.95 23.65
CA THR A 47 5.15 19.35 22.92
C THR A 47 5.19 19.74 21.44
N ILE A 48 5.40 21.01 21.15
CA ILE A 48 5.53 21.50 19.76
C ILE A 48 6.73 20.84 19.08
N ALA A 49 7.89 20.82 19.74
CA ALA A 49 9.09 20.18 19.19
C ALA A 49 8.88 18.70 18.93
N TYR A 50 8.21 17.97 19.84
CA TYR A 50 7.89 16.55 19.68
C TYR A 50 6.94 16.29 18.50
N VAL A 51 5.84 17.06 18.40
CA VAL A 51 4.88 16.94 17.31
C VAL A 51 5.55 17.26 15.97
N THR A 52 6.37 18.32 15.92
CA THR A 52 7.11 18.69 14.71
C THR A 52 8.11 17.59 14.32
N ALA A 53 8.84 17.03 15.29
CA ALA A 53 9.78 15.93 15.00
C ALA A 53 9.09 14.70 14.44
N ILE A 54 7.93 14.31 14.98
CA ILE A 54 7.14 13.18 14.45
C ILE A 54 6.61 13.50 13.05
N ALA A 55 6.13 14.72 12.81
CA ALA A 55 5.63 15.13 11.51
C ALA A 55 6.73 15.10 10.44
N LEU A 56 7.92 15.63 10.77
CA LEU A 56 9.08 15.58 9.88
C LEU A 56 9.55 14.15 9.63
N TYR A 57 9.61 13.34 10.69
CA TYR A 57 9.94 11.92 10.53
C TYR A 57 8.98 11.21 9.56
N GLY A 58 7.67 11.41 9.74
CA GLY A 58 6.65 10.79 8.87
C GLY A 58 6.66 11.34 7.42
N TYR A 59 7.24 12.52 7.20
CA TYR A 59 7.42 13.10 5.87
C TYR A 59 8.62 12.50 5.13
N PHE A 60 9.78 12.39 5.81
CA PHE A 60 11.04 11.97 5.19
C PHE A 60 11.27 10.44 5.21
N TYR A 61 10.64 9.72 6.11
CA TYR A 61 10.90 8.29 6.33
C TYR A 61 9.65 7.43 6.20
N GLN A 62 9.87 6.13 6.00
CA GLN A 62 8.79 5.16 6.06
C GLN A 62 8.15 5.16 7.46
N PRO A 63 6.82 4.95 7.58
CA PRO A 63 6.15 4.95 8.87
C PRO A 63 6.66 3.82 9.76
N MET A 64 6.88 4.10 11.06
CA MET A 64 7.27 3.08 12.05
C MET A 64 6.23 1.97 12.20
N ILE A 65 4.95 2.32 12.08
CA ILE A 65 3.83 1.39 12.07
C ILE A 65 3.10 1.60 10.74
N ASP A 66 3.17 0.60 9.88
CA ASP A 66 2.55 0.65 8.55
C ASP A 66 1.23 -0.12 8.57
N PHE A 67 0.13 0.59 8.35
CA PHE A 67 -1.22 0.02 8.25
C PHE A 67 -1.66 -0.21 6.79
N ARG A 68 -0.78 0.10 5.82
CA ARG A 68 -1.08 -0.04 4.39
C ARG A 68 -1.02 -1.51 3.97
N PRO A 69 -1.59 -1.86 2.82
CA PRO A 69 -1.58 -3.23 2.30
C PRO A 69 -0.16 -3.82 2.20
N TYR A 70 0.80 -3.04 1.69
CA TYR A 70 2.18 -3.49 1.48
C TYR A 70 3.09 -3.23 2.69
N LYS A 71 2.66 -3.61 3.89
CA LYS A 71 3.52 -3.52 5.09
C LYS A 71 4.62 -4.59 5.08
N VAL A 72 5.67 -4.39 5.87
CA VAL A 72 6.72 -5.39 6.07
C VAL A 72 6.12 -6.72 6.55
N GLY A 73 6.52 -7.81 5.92
CA GLY A 73 6.00 -9.17 6.15
C GLY A 73 4.80 -9.55 5.27
N THR A 74 4.23 -8.62 4.48
CA THR A 74 3.16 -8.92 3.54
C THR A 74 3.72 -9.46 2.23
N SER A 75 3.06 -10.44 1.64
CA SER A 75 3.34 -10.90 0.28
C SER A 75 2.86 -9.85 -0.72
N VAL A 76 3.73 -9.49 -1.66
CA VAL A 76 3.35 -8.74 -2.85
C VAL A 76 2.95 -9.78 -3.89
N MET A 77 1.67 -10.08 -3.99
CA MET A 77 1.19 -10.93 -5.07
C MET A 77 0.83 -10.05 -6.27
N PRO A 78 1.09 -10.51 -7.48
CA PRO A 78 0.59 -9.85 -8.67
C PRO A 78 -0.93 -9.70 -8.61
N ALA A 79 -1.46 -8.69 -9.27
CA ALA A 79 -2.90 -8.49 -9.37
C ALA A 79 -3.56 -9.77 -9.89
N VAL A 80 -4.58 -10.23 -9.17
CA VAL A 80 -5.40 -11.34 -9.66
C VAL A 80 -6.22 -10.77 -10.82
N THR A 81 -5.97 -11.22 -12.04
CA THR A 81 -6.82 -10.86 -13.19
C THR A 81 -8.27 -11.27 -12.92
N ASP A 82 -9.22 -10.54 -13.49
CA ASP A 82 -10.66 -10.76 -13.30
C ASP A 82 -11.09 -12.23 -13.52
N GLU A 83 -10.39 -12.96 -14.38
CA GLU A 83 -10.62 -14.40 -14.64
C GLU A 83 -10.33 -15.29 -13.40
N GLN A 84 -9.42 -14.89 -12.50
CA GLN A 84 -9.14 -15.65 -11.26
C GLN A 84 -10.03 -15.19 -10.09
N THR A 85 -10.52 -13.96 -10.13
CA THR A 85 -11.43 -13.43 -9.11
C THR A 85 -12.82 -14.05 -9.20
N GLU A 86 -13.27 -14.45 -10.40
CA GLU A 86 -14.56 -15.11 -10.60
C GLU A 86 -14.63 -16.52 -10.00
N ALA A 87 -13.48 -17.21 -9.85
CA ALA A 87 -13.42 -18.58 -9.33
C ALA A 87 -13.61 -18.70 -7.80
N ASP A 88 -13.44 -17.61 -7.07
CA ASP A 88 -13.44 -17.64 -5.60
C ASP A 88 -14.76 -17.20 -4.94
N PHE A 89 -15.80 -16.98 -5.74
CA PHE A 89 -17.13 -16.69 -5.19
C PHE A 89 -17.97 -17.96 -5.06
N THR A 90 -18.56 -18.15 -3.88
CA THR A 90 -19.55 -19.18 -3.62
C THR A 90 -20.93 -18.54 -3.54
N PHE A 91 -21.85 -19.05 -4.34
CA PHE A 91 -23.23 -18.61 -4.41
C PHE A 91 -24.12 -19.53 -3.57
N ILE A 92 -24.86 -18.97 -2.64
CA ILE A 92 -25.79 -19.73 -1.81
C ILE A 92 -27.17 -19.66 -2.46
N TYR A 93 -27.69 -20.83 -2.81
CA TYR A 93 -29.05 -20.99 -3.29
C TYR A 93 -29.87 -21.82 -2.28
N GLU A 94 -31.14 -21.53 -2.19
CA GLU A 94 -32.09 -22.24 -1.34
C GLU A 94 -33.16 -22.94 -2.17
N LYS A 95 -33.43 -24.20 -1.83
CA LYS A 95 -34.53 -25.00 -2.38
C LYS A 95 -35.18 -25.80 -1.26
N ASP A 96 -36.50 -25.68 -1.12
CA ASP A 96 -37.30 -26.39 -0.10
C ASP A 96 -36.79 -26.19 1.34
N GLY A 97 -36.23 -24.97 1.66
CA GLY A 97 -35.69 -24.65 2.96
C GLY A 97 -34.28 -25.22 3.21
N VAL A 98 -33.64 -25.81 2.20
CA VAL A 98 -32.25 -26.31 2.28
C VAL A 98 -31.34 -25.40 1.48
N GLN A 99 -30.34 -24.84 2.14
CA GLN A 99 -29.31 -24.00 1.50
C GLN A 99 -28.14 -24.85 1.02
N LYS A 100 -27.66 -24.57 -0.19
CA LYS A 100 -26.50 -25.22 -0.79
C LYS A 100 -25.60 -24.19 -1.42
N GLU A 101 -24.30 -24.43 -1.28
CA GLU A 101 -23.24 -23.60 -1.88
C GLU A 101 -22.89 -24.12 -3.28
N PHE A 102 -22.80 -23.23 -4.24
CA PHE A 102 -22.42 -23.50 -5.64
C PHE A 102 -21.26 -22.61 -6.04
N SER A 103 -20.34 -23.17 -6.82
CA SER A 103 -19.33 -22.40 -7.55
C SER A 103 -19.98 -21.68 -8.74
N ILE A 104 -19.34 -20.63 -9.26
CA ILE A 104 -19.79 -19.92 -10.47
C ILE A 104 -19.99 -20.87 -11.66
N TYR A 105 -19.22 -21.95 -11.72
CA TYR A 105 -19.32 -22.96 -12.80
C TYR A 105 -20.39 -24.01 -12.60
N ASP A 106 -20.95 -24.13 -11.37
CA ASP A 106 -21.91 -25.16 -10.99
C ASP A 106 -23.30 -24.59 -10.67
N ILE A 107 -23.53 -23.31 -10.99
CA ILE A 107 -24.82 -22.65 -10.74
C ILE A 107 -25.92 -23.41 -11.49
N PRO A 108 -27.03 -23.81 -10.83
CA PRO A 108 -28.11 -24.58 -11.43
C PRO A 108 -29.01 -23.68 -12.30
N GLU A 109 -28.49 -23.14 -13.43
CA GLU A 109 -29.24 -22.25 -14.32
C GLU A 109 -30.48 -22.92 -14.94
N GLU A 110 -30.47 -24.24 -15.10
CA GLU A 110 -31.56 -25.00 -15.72
C GLU A 110 -32.68 -25.35 -14.72
N ASP A 111 -32.42 -25.31 -13.41
CA ASP A 111 -33.40 -25.67 -12.37
C ASP A 111 -33.91 -24.41 -11.64
N THR A 112 -34.99 -23.83 -12.15
CA THR A 112 -35.64 -22.61 -11.60
C THR A 112 -36.20 -22.77 -10.20
N SER A 113 -36.11 -23.94 -9.58
CA SER A 113 -36.57 -24.19 -8.20
C SER A 113 -35.54 -23.71 -7.16
N TRP A 114 -34.30 -23.40 -7.57
CA TRP A 114 -33.29 -22.82 -6.71
C TRP A 114 -33.41 -21.28 -6.69
N VAL A 115 -33.55 -20.70 -5.51
CA VAL A 115 -33.65 -19.26 -5.31
C VAL A 115 -32.32 -18.76 -4.76
N PHE A 116 -31.74 -17.76 -5.42
CA PHE A 116 -30.50 -17.09 -4.96
C PHE A 116 -30.76 -16.41 -3.60
N VAL A 117 -29.91 -16.67 -2.61
CA VAL A 117 -29.98 -16.09 -1.26
C VAL A 117 -28.90 -15.03 -1.08
N GLU A 118 -27.64 -15.41 -1.23
CA GLU A 118 -26.52 -14.49 -1.09
C GLU A 118 -25.26 -14.98 -1.83
N ARG A 119 -24.34 -14.04 -2.07
CA ARG A 119 -23.00 -14.35 -2.57
C ARG A 119 -22.04 -14.29 -1.39
N LYS A 120 -21.33 -15.37 -1.14
CA LYS A 120 -20.25 -15.45 -0.17
C LYS A 120 -18.91 -15.39 -0.88
N GLU A 121 -17.98 -14.59 -0.37
CA GLU A 121 -16.60 -14.73 -0.75
C GLU A 121 -16.07 -16.01 -0.11
N SER A 122 -15.50 -16.90 -0.90
CA SER A 122 -14.91 -18.14 -0.40
C SER A 122 -13.63 -17.79 0.36
N LEU A 123 -13.70 -17.72 1.68
CA LEU A 123 -12.57 -17.51 2.58
C LEU A 123 -11.71 -18.80 2.68
N SER A 124 -11.37 -19.42 1.55
CA SER A 124 -10.46 -20.55 1.55
C SER A 124 -9.02 -20.05 1.75
N GLY A 125 -8.54 -20.12 2.97
CA GLY A 125 -7.11 -20.12 3.35
C GLY A 125 -6.25 -18.89 3.09
N ASN A 126 -6.62 -18.03 2.13
CA ASN A 126 -5.84 -16.89 1.67
C ASN A 126 -6.55 -15.53 1.84
N ALA A 127 -7.63 -15.47 2.60
CA ALA A 127 -8.44 -14.27 2.74
C ALA A 127 -7.70 -13.05 3.29
N GLU A 128 -6.69 -13.25 4.15
CA GLU A 128 -5.79 -12.14 4.54
C GLU A 128 -4.92 -11.65 3.37
N MET A 129 -4.66 -12.51 2.38
CA MET A 129 -3.96 -12.19 1.15
C MET A 129 -4.82 -11.40 0.16
N MET A 130 -6.11 -11.75 0.04
CA MET A 130 -7.04 -11.15 -0.92
C MET A 130 -7.57 -9.79 -0.50
N ILE A 131 -7.72 -9.51 0.78
CA ILE A 131 -8.15 -8.19 1.29
C ILE A 131 -7.06 -7.12 1.05
N ASN A 132 -5.83 -7.55 0.80
CA ASN A 132 -4.72 -6.64 0.49
C ASN A 132 -4.41 -6.55 -1.02
N SER A 133 -5.10 -7.30 -1.85
CA SER A 133 -4.87 -7.34 -3.28
C SER A 133 -5.82 -6.43 -4.08
N SER A 134 -5.78 -5.12 -3.81
CA SER A 134 -5.72 -4.20 -4.94
C SER A 134 -4.32 -4.43 -5.52
N GLY A 135 -4.21 -5.40 -6.42
CA GLY A 135 -2.92 -5.90 -6.85
C GLY A 135 -2.10 -4.79 -7.48
N LEU A 136 -0.83 -4.78 -7.19
CA LEU A 136 0.12 -3.93 -7.89
C LEU A 136 0.09 -4.31 -9.39
N VAL A 137 -0.59 -3.51 -10.19
CA VAL A 137 -0.65 -3.69 -11.64
C VAL A 137 0.59 -3.08 -12.25
N ILE A 138 1.41 -3.93 -12.87
CA ILE A 138 2.64 -3.55 -13.57
C ILE A 138 2.41 -3.73 -15.05
N THR A 139 2.75 -2.73 -15.83
CA THR A 139 2.58 -2.75 -17.28
C THR A 139 3.89 -2.47 -18.01
N GLU A 140 4.07 -3.12 -19.15
CA GLU A 140 5.12 -2.87 -20.14
C GLU A 140 4.46 -2.72 -21.51
N ASP A 141 4.69 -1.62 -22.19
CA ASP A 141 4.06 -1.29 -23.49
C ASP A 141 2.51 -1.38 -23.51
N GLY A 142 1.89 -1.18 -22.33
CA GLY A 142 0.43 -1.24 -22.17
C GLY A 142 -0.13 -2.64 -21.93
N GLU A 143 0.70 -3.67 -21.87
CA GLU A 143 0.32 -5.02 -21.46
C GLU A 143 0.64 -5.26 -20.00
N GLU A 144 -0.22 -6.00 -19.29
CA GLU A 144 0.01 -6.35 -17.89
C GLU A 144 1.04 -7.48 -17.77
N VAL A 145 2.14 -7.20 -17.03
CA VAL A 145 3.25 -8.13 -16.82
C VAL A 145 3.51 -8.44 -15.35
N SER A 146 2.58 -8.11 -14.49
CA SER A 146 2.73 -8.22 -13.00
C SER A 146 3.18 -9.61 -12.57
N ASN A 147 2.62 -10.67 -13.15
CA ASN A 147 2.93 -12.06 -12.81
C ASN A 147 4.34 -12.51 -13.24
N ASP A 148 4.88 -11.89 -14.28
CA ASP A 148 6.19 -12.25 -14.82
C ASP A 148 7.32 -11.48 -14.12
N VAL A 149 6.99 -10.28 -13.62
CA VAL A 149 7.95 -9.33 -13.06
C VAL A 149 8.12 -9.50 -11.55
N ILE A 150 7.03 -9.78 -10.81
CA ILE A 150 7.12 -9.99 -9.36
C ILE A 150 7.56 -11.41 -9.04
N ARG A 151 8.72 -11.53 -8.40
CA ARG A 151 9.27 -12.82 -7.98
C ARG A 151 8.55 -13.36 -6.76
N THR A 152 8.08 -14.60 -6.86
CA THR A 152 7.49 -15.35 -5.75
C THR A 152 8.52 -16.19 -5.00
N GLU A 153 9.69 -16.41 -5.61
CA GLU A 153 10.82 -17.16 -5.04
C GLU A 153 12.12 -16.37 -5.19
N GLY A 154 12.99 -16.45 -4.20
CA GLY A 154 14.28 -15.79 -4.18
C GLY A 154 14.23 -14.32 -3.75
N GLU A 155 15.35 -13.64 -3.94
CA GLU A 155 15.54 -12.24 -3.54
C GLU A 155 15.23 -11.28 -4.68
N GLN A 156 14.48 -10.23 -4.39
CA GLN A 156 14.17 -9.18 -5.36
C GLN A 156 14.25 -7.79 -4.73
N ILE A 157 14.83 -6.85 -5.44
CA ILE A 157 14.88 -5.43 -5.09
C ILE A 157 13.98 -4.67 -6.05
N ILE A 158 13.03 -3.91 -5.50
CA ILE A 158 12.18 -3.02 -6.28
C ILE A 158 12.57 -1.57 -5.98
N LEU A 159 13.00 -0.86 -7.00
CA LEU A 159 13.17 0.60 -6.96
C LEU A 159 11.83 1.25 -7.30
N VAL A 160 11.36 2.14 -6.44
CA VAL A 160 10.06 2.79 -6.60
C VAL A 160 10.26 4.26 -6.92
N PHE A 161 9.78 4.65 -8.09
CA PHE A 161 9.83 6.01 -8.64
C PHE A 161 8.40 6.54 -8.78
N SER A 162 7.83 7.06 -7.69
CA SER A 162 6.46 7.58 -7.71
C SER A 162 6.31 8.87 -8.51
N ASP A 163 7.40 9.60 -8.72
CA ASP A 163 7.47 10.80 -9.56
C ASP A 163 8.89 10.91 -10.13
N MET A 164 9.07 10.51 -11.38
CA MET A 164 10.38 10.48 -12.01
C MET A 164 10.94 11.88 -12.31
N GLU A 165 10.07 12.86 -12.54
CA GLU A 165 10.48 14.23 -12.88
C GLU A 165 11.06 14.97 -11.66
N ASP A 166 10.65 14.56 -10.44
CA ASP A 166 11.09 15.16 -9.17
C ASP A 166 12.26 14.39 -8.51
N ILE A 167 12.96 13.53 -9.26
CA ILE A 167 14.11 12.80 -8.71
C ILE A 167 15.41 13.57 -8.97
N ASP A 168 16.13 13.89 -7.88
CA ASP A 168 17.46 14.45 -8.00
C ASP A 168 18.44 13.43 -8.60
N ILE A 169 19.15 13.83 -9.65
CA ILE A 169 20.13 12.99 -10.34
C ILE A 169 21.24 12.46 -9.39
N SER A 170 21.45 13.10 -8.26
CA SER A 170 22.41 12.64 -7.25
C SER A 170 22.11 11.26 -6.68
N TYR A 171 20.84 10.82 -6.73
CA TYR A 171 20.44 9.47 -6.31
C TYR A 171 20.97 8.37 -7.24
N THR A 172 21.34 8.69 -8.49
CA THR A 172 21.86 7.69 -9.44
C THR A 172 23.06 6.93 -8.90
N TYR A 173 23.96 7.62 -8.19
CA TYR A 173 25.12 6.96 -7.59
C TYR A 173 24.70 5.88 -6.57
N LEU A 174 23.74 6.18 -5.70
CA LEU A 174 23.24 5.24 -4.69
C LEU A 174 22.47 4.10 -5.34
N ILE A 175 21.64 4.41 -6.33
CA ILE A 175 20.86 3.43 -7.07
C ILE A 175 21.76 2.46 -7.83
N ASN A 176 22.81 2.96 -8.50
CA ASN A 176 23.78 2.12 -9.19
C ASN A 176 24.57 1.24 -8.21
N MET A 177 24.90 1.73 -7.01
CA MET A 177 25.47 0.87 -5.96
C MET A 177 24.53 -0.26 -5.53
N ILE A 178 23.20 0.00 -5.48
CA ILE A 178 22.21 -1.02 -5.14
C ILE A 178 22.12 -2.05 -6.28
N ASP A 179 22.15 -1.63 -7.54
CA ASP A 179 22.17 -2.51 -8.71
C ASP A 179 23.42 -3.40 -8.70
N ASP A 180 24.60 -2.81 -8.50
CA ASP A 180 25.86 -3.58 -8.38
C ASP A 180 25.81 -4.60 -7.22
N PHE A 181 25.23 -4.21 -6.10
CA PHE A 181 25.07 -5.11 -4.96
C PHE A 181 24.09 -6.24 -5.26
N ALA A 182 22.93 -5.95 -5.86
CA ALA A 182 21.95 -6.94 -6.26
C ALA A 182 22.58 -8.00 -7.18
N ARG A 183 23.34 -7.59 -8.19
CA ARG A 183 24.05 -8.48 -9.11
C ARG A 183 25.08 -9.37 -8.41
N GLN A 184 25.79 -8.84 -7.40
CA GLN A 184 26.75 -9.63 -6.61
C GLN A 184 26.09 -10.70 -5.73
N GLN A 185 24.84 -10.47 -5.32
CA GLN A 185 24.08 -11.41 -4.49
C GLN A 185 23.14 -12.32 -5.31
N ASP A 186 23.17 -12.22 -6.64
CA ASP A 186 22.24 -12.92 -7.55
C ASP A 186 20.76 -12.59 -7.26
N ALA A 187 20.52 -11.38 -6.73
CA ALA A 187 19.19 -10.85 -6.49
C ALA A 187 18.66 -10.15 -7.75
N ASP A 188 17.39 -10.35 -8.04
CA ASP A 188 16.72 -9.65 -9.13
C ASP A 188 16.47 -8.18 -8.77
N ILE A 189 16.63 -7.27 -9.71
CA ILE A 189 16.37 -5.84 -9.50
C ILE A 189 15.51 -5.27 -10.63
N ILE A 190 14.46 -4.56 -10.24
CA ILE A 190 13.53 -3.88 -11.15
C ILE A 190 13.23 -2.47 -10.69
N GLY A 191 12.89 -1.58 -11.61
CA GLY A 191 12.31 -0.28 -11.35
C GLY A 191 10.80 -0.29 -11.60
N LEU A 192 10.02 0.37 -10.77
CA LEU A 192 8.61 0.66 -11.00
C LEU A 192 8.41 2.16 -11.00
N ALA A 193 7.87 2.70 -12.09
CA ALA A 193 7.73 4.14 -12.28
C ALA A 193 6.29 4.53 -12.64
N ALA A 194 5.81 5.64 -12.08
CA ALA A 194 4.60 6.32 -12.54
C ALA A 194 4.99 7.40 -13.53
N ALA A 195 5.45 6.99 -14.71
CA ALA A 195 6.02 7.90 -15.69
C ALA A 195 5.66 7.47 -17.12
N SER A 196 5.80 8.39 -18.08
CA SER A 196 5.72 8.08 -19.49
C SER A 196 6.97 7.33 -19.94
N GLN A 197 6.89 6.60 -21.04
CA GLN A 197 8.06 5.93 -21.62
C GLN A 197 9.18 6.95 -21.94
N GLU A 198 8.83 8.14 -22.40
CA GLU A 198 9.79 9.22 -22.67
C GLU A 198 10.61 9.61 -21.42
N SER A 199 9.93 9.73 -20.27
CA SER A 199 10.60 10.05 -18.98
C SER A 199 11.48 8.88 -18.49
N VAL A 200 11.07 7.64 -18.75
CA VAL A 200 11.87 6.43 -18.45
C VAL A 200 13.11 6.38 -19.31
N ASP A 201 12.99 6.68 -20.60
CA ASP A 201 14.12 6.71 -21.55
C ASP A 201 15.11 7.81 -21.19
N GLU A 202 14.63 9.01 -20.83
CA GLU A 202 15.46 10.11 -20.35
C GLU A 202 16.20 9.73 -19.06
N TRP A 203 15.51 9.11 -18.11
CA TRP A 203 16.15 8.61 -16.89
C TRP A 203 17.22 7.57 -17.18
N ASN A 204 16.97 6.61 -18.07
CA ASN A 204 17.94 5.59 -18.45
C ASN A 204 19.19 6.21 -19.08
N ASP A 205 19.03 7.21 -19.94
CA ASP A 205 20.15 7.93 -20.56
C ASP A 205 20.98 8.71 -19.53
N LEU A 206 20.32 9.35 -18.57
CA LEU A 206 20.99 10.16 -17.53
C LEU A 206 21.62 9.30 -16.44
N SER A 207 20.96 8.25 -16.01
CA SER A 207 21.38 7.40 -14.88
C SER A 207 22.31 6.26 -15.27
N MET A 208 22.40 5.94 -16.58
CA MET A 208 23.04 4.73 -17.11
C MET A 208 22.44 3.46 -16.48
N ALA A 209 21.12 3.45 -16.19
CA ALA A 209 20.45 2.32 -15.58
C ALA A 209 20.58 1.05 -16.43
N THR A 210 20.86 -0.06 -15.77
CA THR A 210 21.03 -1.37 -16.43
C THR A 210 19.96 -2.38 -15.99
N TYR A 211 19.07 -1.96 -15.10
CA TYR A 211 17.89 -2.72 -14.65
C TYR A 211 16.65 -2.31 -15.45
N PRO A 212 15.69 -3.22 -15.64
CA PRO A 212 14.44 -2.90 -16.32
C PRO A 212 13.57 -1.98 -15.47
N ILE A 213 12.87 -1.05 -16.13
CA ILE A 213 11.91 -0.15 -15.48
C ILE A 213 10.54 -0.37 -16.13
N TYR A 214 9.57 -0.74 -15.31
CA TYR A 214 8.18 -0.97 -15.71
C TYR A 214 7.28 0.16 -15.23
N THR A 215 6.12 0.28 -15.83
CA THR A 215 5.14 1.29 -15.47
C THR A 215 4.13 0.73 -14.46
N ALA A 216 3.80 1.53 -13.43
CA ALA A 216 2.75 1.22 -12.48
C ALA A 216 2.00 2.50 -12.09
N GLU A 217 0.80 2.36 -11.51
CA GLU A 217 -0.01 3.50 -11.13
C GLU A 217 0.61 4.26 -9.95
N ASP A 218 0.63 5.59 -10.03
CA ASP A 218 1.17 6.50 -9.01
C ASP A 218 0.59 6.23 -7.61
N THR A 219 -0.72 6.01 -7.52
CA THR A 219 -1.40 5.72 -6.26
C THR A 219 -0.88 4.43 -5.63
N GLU A 220 -0.70 3.37 -6.42
CA GLU A 220 -0.18 2.09 -5.96
C GLU A 220 1.28 2.19 -5.51
N LEU A 221 2.12 2.92 -6.26
CA LEU A 221 3.51 3.14 -5.88
C LEU A 221 3.63 3.91 -4.56
N LYS A 222 2.80 4.93 -4.32
CA LYS A 222 2.74 5.67 -3.06
C LYS A 222 2.22 4.83 -1.90
N ILE A 223 1.37 3.82 -2.18
CA ILE A 223 0.93 2.84 -1.18
C ILE A 223 2.05 1.83 -0.90
N LEU A 224 2.76 1.38 -1.94
CA LEU A 224 3.88 0.43 -1.81
C LEU A 224 5.01 1.02 -0.94
N ALA A 225 5.48 2.21 -1.26
CA ALA A 225 6.53 2.88 -0.51
C ALA A 225 6.29 4.38 -0.40
N ARG A 226 6.69 4.98 0.71
CA ARG A 226 6.80 6.44 0.83
C ARG A 226 8.19 6.90 0.41
N GLY A 227 8.23 8.11 -0.11
CA GLY A 227 9.46 8.71 -0.61
C GLY A 227 9.68 8.43 -2.10
N ASN A 228 10.48 9.29 -2.70
CA ASN A 228 10.79 9.28 -4.12
C ASN A 228 12.24 9.72 -4.31
N PRO A 229 13.15 8.81 -4.69
CA PRO A 229 12.95 7.37 -4.88
C PRO A 229 12.91 6.56 -3.57
N ALA A 230 12.37 5.35 -3.64
CA ALA A 230 12.38 4.41 -2.52
C ALA A 230 12.84 3.01 -2.97
N VAL A 231 13.26 2.20 -2.00
CA VAL A 231 13.70 0.81 -2.21
C VAL A 231 12.83 -0.12 -1.38
N VAL A 232 12.38 -1.19 -2.00
CA VAL A 232 11.68 -2.30 -1.36
C VAL A 232 12.49 -3.56 -1.60
N TYR A 233 12.88 -4.24 -0.53
CA TYR A 233 13.54 -5.53 -0.61
C TYR A 233 12.57 -6.63 -0.25
N MET A 234 12.51 -7.63 -1.10
CA MET A 234 11.66 -8.80 -0.97
C MET A 234 12.48 -10.08 -0.92
N ASN A 235 11.96 -11.06 -0.23
CA ASN A 235 12.46 -12.43 -0.23
C ASN A 235 11.26 -13.38 -0.27
N ASP A 236 11.27 -14.32 -1.20
CA ASP A 236 10.18 -15.28 -1.45
C ASP A 236 8.81 -14.59 -1.56
N GLY A 237 8.76 -13.51 -2.35
CA GLY A 237 7.55 -12.72 -2.59
C GLY A 237 7.06 -11.89 -1.40
N LYS A 238 7.81 -11.82 -0.28
CA LYS A 238 7.44 -11.05 0.92
C LYS A 238 8.32 -9.84 1.10
N ILE A 239 7.71 -8.71 1.45
CA ILE A 239 8.45 -7.50 1.79
C ILE A 239 9.21 -7.71 3.11
N VAL A 240 10.53 -7.66 3.05
CA VAL A 240 11.41 -7.77 4.20
C VAL A 240 11.65 -6.40 4.82
N TRP A 241 11.93 -5.39 3.99
CA TRP A 241 12.05 -4.00 4.42
C TRP A 241 11.81 -3.02 3.27
N LYS A 242 11.53 -1.77 3.64
CA LYS A 242 11.36 -0.64 2.72
C LYS A 242 12.09 0.58 3.26
N ARG A 243 12.69 1.37 2.37
CA ARG A 243 13.36 2.63 2.74
C ARG A 243 13.22 3.67 1.65
N THR A 244 13.17 4.92 2.06
CA THR A 244 13.41 6.08 1.18
C THR A 244 14.92 6.23 1.01
N LEU A 245 15.37 6.53 -0.20
CA LEU A 245 16.77 6.82 -0.50
C LEU A 245 17.16 8.25 -0.15
#